data_10326ec2d9dc3b18505476ec69c92b46
#
_entry.id   10326ec2d9dc3b18505476ec69c92b46
#
_cell.length_a   1.000
_cell.length_b   1.000
_cell.length_c   1.000
_cell.angle_alpha   90.00
_cell.angle_beta   90.00
_cell.angle_gamma   90.00
#
_symmetry.space_group_name_H-M   'P 1'
#
loop_
_entity.id
_entity.type
_entity.pdbx_description
1 polymer ?
#
loop_
_entity_poly.entity_id
_entity_poly.type
_entity_poly.pdbx_seq_one_letter_code
_entity_poly.pdbx_strand_id
1 'polypeptide(L)'
;MNRAHSKRLMHGAWILSVAGLIAKVLSAVYRVPYQNLVGNTGFYVYQQIYPLYGIIMTMALTAGPVFVAKVAITSPDLTTRHQTLRRLTGVLAGFGLVIFLGNFAGATTIARWMGDAQLAPLIRVVGCMGLTLPLLAVGRGYFQANYSMVETAWSQVVEQVVRVAVIILVAVVAVRASWSHYRTGTWAMTGGVFGAVAATIIIGGSWLRQRHTPSTGINRVLGHDAGPSWRHLVWQTLTEGGALVLYAAILLILQLVDSFTVAKALVRSGVPVALAENLKGIYDRGQPMVQLGLVIATALTQSLLPP
;
A
#
# COMPACT_ATOMS: atom_id res chain seq x y z
N MET A 1 13.89 31.93 -4.18
CA MET A 1 13.58 30.83 -3.26
C MET A 1 14.50 30.94 -2.05
N ASN A 2 13.98 31.06 -0.83
CA ASN A 2 14.77 31.39 0.37
C ASN A 2 15.60 30.15 0.78
N ARG A 3 16.91 30.29 1.03
CA ARG A 3 17.84 29.16 1.39
C ARG A 3 17.34 28.32 2.56
N ALA A 4 16.59 28.89 3.50
CA ALA A 4 15.98 28.20 4.62
C ALA A 4 14.84 27.26 4.17
N HIS A 5 14.07 27.62 3.15
CA HIS A 5 12.98 26.83 2.59
C HIS A 5 13.54 25.63 1.82
N SER A 6 14.59 25.84 1.02
CA SER A 6 15.29 24.75 0.29
C SER A 6 15.91 23.72 1.23
N LYS A 7 16.51 24.16 2.36
CA LYS A 7 17.07 23.23 3.37
C LYS A 7 15.98 22.36 4.03
N ARG A 8 14.81 22.94 4.34
CA ARG A 8 13.68 22.17 4.92
C ARG A 8 13.13 21.14 3.93
N LEU A 9 13.02 21.50 2.65
CA LEU A 9 12.61 20.61 1.58
C LEU A 9 13.56 19.42 1.44
N MET A 10 14.87 19.68 1.34
CA MET A 10 15.88 18.62 1.22
C MET A 10 15.88 17.71 2.45
N HIS A 11 15.79 18.26 3.66
CA HIS A 11 15.76 17.47 4.89
C HIS A 11 14.50 16.60 4.98
N GLY A 12 13.33 17.14 4.61
CA GLY A 12 12.09 16.38 4.58
C GLY A 12 12.10 15.26 3.53
N ALA A 13 12.59 15.53 2.32
CA ALA A 13 12.74 14.53 1.27
C ALA A 13 13.71 13.42 1.68
N TRP A 14 14.81 13.74 2.34
CA TRP A 14 15.77 12.77 2.86
C TRP A 14 15.13 11.87 3.92
N ILE A 15 14.40 12.43 4.89
CA ILE A 15 13.69 11.66 5.93
C ILE A 15 12.70 10.68 5.28
N LEU A 16 11.90 11.14 4.32
CA LEU A 16 10.93 10.29 3.62
C LEU A 16 11.61 9.19 2.81
N SER A 17 12.74 9.49 2.16
CA SER A 17 13.53 8.50 1.42
C SER A 17 14.11 7.43 2.33
N VAL A 18 14.68 7.81 3.49
CA VAL A 18 15.19 6.86 4.48
C VAL A 18 14.07 6.01 5.06
N ALA A 19 12.93 6.61 5.43
CA ALA A 19 11.77 5.88 5.92
C ALA A 19 11.25 4.89 4.86
N GLY A 20 11.16 5.31 3.60
CA GLY A 20 10.80 4.45 2.48
C GLY A 20 11.78 3.29 2.27
N LEU A 21 13.07 3.54 2.41
CA LEU A 21 14.10 2.50 2.35
C LEU A 21 13.96 1.49 3.51
N ILE A 22 13.80 1.97 4.73
CA ILE A 22 13.54 1.12 5.91
C ILE A 22 12.29 0.26 5.69
N ALA A 23 11.20 0.87 5.21
CA ALA A 23 9.96 0.16 4.91
C ALA A 23 10.16 -0.94 3.85
N LYS A 24 10.92 -0.67 2.78
CA LYS A 24 11.25 -1.64 1.73
C LYS A 24 12.15 -2.78 2.26
N VAL A 25 13.17 -2.45 3.06
CA VAL A 25 14.06 -3.46 3.67
C VAL A 25 13.27 -4.36 4.62
N LEU A 26 12.46 -3.80 5.51
CA LEU A 26 11.56 -4.59 6.38
C LEU A 26 10.63 -5.48 5.57
N SER A 27 10.08 -4.95 4.47
CA SER A 27 9.18 -5.68 3.56
C SER A 27 9.86 -6.82 2.80
N ALA A 28 11.16 -6.79 2.62
CA ALA A 28 11.91 -7.86 1.99
C ALA A 28 12.43 -8.88 3.01
N VAL A 29 12.98 -8.39 4.11
CA VAL A 29 13.67 -9.21 5.12
C VAL A 29 12.71 -10.14 5.86
N TYR A 30 11.48 -9.72 6.21
CA TYR A 30 10.54 -10.59 6.95
C TYR A 30 10.14 -11.85 6.17
N ARG A 31 10.26 -11.84 4.85
CA ARG A 31 9.87 -12.99 4.01
C ARG A 31 10.75 -14.21 4.26
N VAL A 32 12.04 -14.00 4.57
CA VAL A 32 12.96 -15.09 4.85
C VAL A 32 12.56 -15.86 6.12
N PRO A 33 12.38 -15.25 7.30
CA PRO A 33 11.89 -15.99 8.47
C PRO A 33 10.46 -16.53 8.27
N TYR A 34 9.58 -15.79 7.60
CA TYR A 34 8.22 -16.25 7.34
C TYR A 34 8.22 -17.55 6.52
N GLN A 35 8.90 -17.58 5.36
CA GLN A 35 8.95 -18.77 4.49
C GLN A 35 9.59 -19.99 5.17
N ASN A 36 10.57 -19.76 6.08
CA ASN A 36 11.20 -20.83 6.83
C ASN A 36 10.26 -21.43 7.89
N LEU A 37 9.37 -20.61 8.47
CA LEU A 37 8.38 -21.06 9.45
C LEU A 37 7.22 -21.81 8.78
N VAL A 38 6.67 -21.30 7.67
CA VAL A 38 5.44 -21.84 7.06
C VAL A 38 5.70 -22.87 5.96
N GLY A 39 6.96 -23.04 5.53
CA GLY A 39 7.34 -23.95 4.45
C GLY A 39 6.95 -23.44 3.05
N ASN A 40 7.17 -24.26 2.02
CA ASN A 40 6.93 -23.87 0.63
C ASN A 40 5.45 -23.63 0.33
N THR A 41 4.58 -24.56 0.71
CA THR A 41 3.12 -24.45 0.47
C THR A 41 2.51 -23.29 1.26
N GLY A 42 2.92 -23.07 2.52
CA GLY A 42 2.46 -21.92 3.29
C GLY A 42 2.93 -20.60 2.69
N PHE A 43 4.15 -20.55 2.16
CA PHE A 43 4.65 -19.38 1.45
C PHE A 43 3.93 -19.16 0.11
N TYR A 44 3.63 -20.22 -0.64
CA TYR A 44 2.78 -20.17 -1.84
C TYR A 44 1.44 -19.50 -1.54
N VAL A 45 0.69 -19.99 -0.54
CA VAL A 45 -0.62 -19.43 -0.17
C VAL A 45 -0.55 -17.93 0.11
N TYR A 46 0.46 -17.49 0.86
CA TYR A 46 0.67 -16.08 1.14
C TYR A 46 1.05 -15.28 -0.11
N GLN A 47 2.00 -15.80 -0.89
CA GLN A 47 2.56 -15.11 -2.05
C GLN A 47 1.57 -15.00 -3.21
N GLN A 48 0.62 -15.95 -3.35
CA GLN A 48 -0.45 -15.88 -4.34
C GLN A 48 -1.30 -14.61 -4.20
N ILE A 49 -1.54 -14.16 -2.98
CA ILE A 49 -2.38 -12.97 -2.71
C ILE A 49 -1.55 -11.70 -2.52
N TYR A 50 -0.24 -11.85 -2.29
CA TYR A 50 0.64 -10.71 -2.04
C TYR A 50 0.60 -9.62 -3.14
N PRO A 51 0.54 -9.93 -4.45
CA PRO A 51 0.47 -8.89 -5.49
C PRO A 51 -0.79 -8.04 -5.39
N LEU A 52 -1.95 -8.65 -5.10
CA LEU A 52 -3.20 -7.93 -4.89
C LEU A 52 -3.10 -6.99 -3.68
N TYR A 53 -2.59 -7.50 -2.55
CA TYR A 53 -2.24 -6.69 -1.38
C TYR A 53 -1.31 -5.53 -1.73
N GLY A 54 -0.23 -5.82 -2.46
CA GLY A 54 0.80 -4.86 -2.81
C GLY A 54 0.31 -3.71 -3.69
N ILE A 55 -0.62 -3.97 -4.62
CA ILE A 55 -1.25 -2.93 -5.45
C ILE A 55 -2.05 -1.97 -4.57
N ILE A 56 -2.89 -2.46 -3.67
CA ILE A 56 -3.67 -1.63 -2.74
C ILE A 56 -2.74 -0.82 -1.82
N MET A 57 -1.69 -1.47 -1.31
CA MET A 57 -0.66 -0.82 -0.51
C MET A 57 0.07 0.29 -1.29
N THR A 58 0.39 0.07 -2.56
CA THR A 58 1.03 1.09 -3.41
C THR A 58 0.15 2.32 -3.57
N MET A 59 -1.18 2.13 -3.68
CA MET A 59 -2.15 3.23 -3.72
C MET A 59 -2.15 4.04 -2.41
N ALA A 60 -2.02 3.38 -1.26
CA ALA A 60 -2.05 4.05 0.05
C ALA A 60 -0.70 4.64 0.47
N LEU A 61 0.43 4.07 -0.01
CA LEU A 61 1.77 4.37 0.48
C LEU A 61 2.53 5.36 -0.42
N THR A 62 2.38 5.23 -1.74
CA THR A 62 3.20 5.96 -2.71
C THR A 62 2.36 6.73 -3.73
N ALA A 63 1.68 6.06 -4.63
CA ALA A 63 0.98 6.69 -5.76
C ALA A 63 -0.14 7.64 -5.30
N GLY A 64 -0.98 7.21 -4.37
CA GLY A 64 -2.09 8.02 -3.84
C GLY A 64 -1.62 9.30 -3.15
N PRO A 65 -0.70 9.24 -2.16
CA PRO A 65 -0.16 10.44 -1.52
C PRO A 65 0.49 11.42 -2.50
N VAL A 66 1.26 10.94 -3.47
CA VAL A 66 1.88 11.78 -4.52
C VAL A 66 0.82 12.47 -5.37
N PHE A 67 -0.21 11.72 -5.80
CA PHE A 67 -1.34 12.29 -6.54
C PHE A 67 -2.08 13.36 -5.74
N VAL A 68 -2.43 13.07 -4.49
CA VAL A 68 -3.12 14.01 -3.58
C VAL A 68 -2.27 15.24 -3.32
N ALA A 69 -0.96 15.08 -3.10
CA ALA A 69 -0.04 16.21 -2.90
C ALA A 69 0.02 17.10 -4.14
N LYS A 70 0.11 16.53 -5.34
CA LYS A 70 0.08 17.25 -6.61
C LYS A 70 -1.20 18.09 -6.72
N VAL A 71 -2.37 17.48 -6.55
CA VAL A 71 -3.67 18.17 -6.62
C VAL A 71 -3.79 19.26 -5.56
N ALA A 72 -3.26 19.04 -4.37
CA ALA A 72 -3.27 20.03 -3.29
C ALA A 72 -2.37 21.24 -3.58
N ILE A 73 -1.19 21.03 -4.16
CA ILE A 73 -0.23 22.12 -4.47
C ILE A 73 -0.72 22.96 -5.66
N THR A 74 -1.40 22.37 -6.63
CA THR A 74 -1.92 23.06 -7.81
C THR A 74 -3.21 23.85 -7.53
N SER A 75 -3.80 23.72 -6.33
CA SER A 75 -4.97 24.51 -5.94
C SER A 75 -4.62 26.00 -5.76
N PRO A 76 -5.40 26.95 -6.31
CA PRO A 76 -5.04 28.37 -6.38
C PRO A 76 -5.00 29.06 -5.00
N ASP A 77 -5.83 28.65 -4.07
CA ASP A 77 -5.91 29.21 -2.72
C ASP A 77 -6.18 28.14 -1.64
N LEU A 78 -6.05 28.50 -0.37
CA LEU A 78 -6.23 27.60 0.76
C LEU A 78 -7.68 27.08 0.89
N THR A 79 -8.66 27.90 0.54
CA THR A 79 -10.08 27.52 0.63
C THR A 79 -10.43 26.47 -0.41
N THR A 80 -10.08 26.73 -1.67
CA THR A 80 -10.22 25.78 -2.78
C THR A 80 -9.45 24.48 -2.49
N ARG A 81 -8.25 24.58 -1.94
CA ARG A 81 -7.45 23.41 -1.54
C ARG A 81 -8.16 22.54 -0.50
N HIS A 82 -8.74 23.11 0.55
CA HIS A 82 -9.48 22.35 1.55
C HIS A 82 -10.74 21.68 0.96
N GLN A 83 -11.47 22.39 0.11
CA GLN A 83 -12.64 21.84 -0.60
C GLN A 83 -12.24 20.71 -1.53
N THR A 84 -11.18 20.88 -2.30
CA THR A 84 -10.64 19.86 -3.21
C THR A 84 -10.22 18.61 -2.45
N LEU A 85 -9.47 18.75 -1.35
CA LEU A 85 -9.07 17.60 -0.53
C LEU A 85 -10.26 16.89 0.10
N ARG A 86 -11.28 17.62 0.56
CA ARG A 86 -12.52 17.03 1.09
C ARG A 86 -13.26 16.23 0.02
N ARG A 87 -13.43 16.78 -1.20
CA ARG A 87 -14.06 16.07 -2.31
C ARG A 87 -13.22 14.88 -2.76
N LEU A 88 -11.91 15.05 -2.85
CA LEU A 88 -10.98 13.97 -3.20
C LEU A 88 -11.01 12.82 -2.18
N THR A 89 -11.18 13.13 -0.88
CA THR A 89 -11.42 12.11 0.16
C THR A 89 -12.66 11.30 -0.17
N GLY A 90 -13.76 11.94 -0.58
CA GLY A 90 -14.98 11.25 -0.99
C GLY A 90 -14.79 10.38 -2.24
N VAL A 91 -14.07 10.89 -3.25
CA VAL A 91 -13.74 10.11 -4.46
C VAL A 91 -12.91 8.87 -4.10
N LEU A 92 -11.84 9.05 -3.32
CA LEU A 92 -10.99 7.94 -2.90
C LEU A 92 -11.71 6.97 -1.95
N ALA A 93 -12.68 7.45 -1.14
CA ALA A 93 -13.55 6.59 -0.34
C ALA A 93 -14.46 5.73 -1.23
N GLY A 94 -14.99 6.30 -2.31
CA GLY A 94 -15.73 5.54 -3.33
C GLY A 94 -14.87 4.45 -3.96
N PHE A 95 -13.64 4.77 -4.39
CA PHE A 95 -12.70 3.78 -4.92
C PHE A 95 -12.32 2.71 -3.88
N GLY A 96 -12.03 3.12 -2.65
CA GLY A 96 -11.72 2.20 -1.55
C GLY A 96 -12.88 1.24 -1.25
N LEU A 97 -14.13 1.74 -1.30
CA LEU A 97 -15.32 0.93 -1.13
C LEU A 97 -15.52 -0.06 -2.30
N VAL A 98 -15.27 0.37 -3.55
CA VAL A 98 -15.30 -0.52 -4.72
C VAL A 98 -14.25 -1.63 -4.58
N ILE A 99 -13.02 -1.30 -4.15
CA ILE A 99 -11.96 -2.27 -3.88
C ILE A 99 -12.40 -3.25 -2.78
N PHE A 100 -12.95 -2.74 -1.67
CA PHE A 100 -13.46 -3.56 -0.57
C PHE A 100 -14.56 -4.51 -1.04
N LEU A 101 -15.62 -3.99 -1.63
CA LEU A 101 -16.76 -4.78 -2.08
C LEU A 101 -16.38 -5.77 -3.19
N GLY A 102 -15.56 -5.35 -4.16
CA GLY A 102 -15.06 -6.20 -5.24
C GLY A 102 -14.24 -7.38 -4.73
N ASN A 103 -13.34 -7.16 -3.76
CA ASN A 103 -12.56 -8.22 -3.15
C ASN A 103 -13.41 -9.07 -2.17
N PHE A 104 -14.30 -8.45 -1.40
CA PHE A 104 -15.09 -9.16 -0.40
C PHE A 104 -16.17 -10.05 -1.04
N ALA A 105 -16.97 -9.49 -1.94
CA ALA A 105 -18.02 -10.21 -2.65
C ALA A 105 -17.44 -11.11 -3.76
N GLY A 106 -16.42 -10.63 -4.49
CA GLY A 106 -15.76 -11.35 -5.57
C GLY A 106 -14.71 -12.39 -5.13
N ALA A 107 -14.39 -12.48 -3.84
CA ALA A 107 -13.30 -13.30 -3.32
C ALA A 107 -13.30 -14.72 -3.84
N THR A 108 -14.44 -15.41 -3.81
CA THR A 108 -14.58 -16.81 -4.26
C THR A 108 -14.35 -16.94 -5.77
N THR A 109 -14.84 -15.98 -6.55
CA THR A 109 -14.66 -15.95 -8.01
C THR A 109 -13.19 -15.68 -8.38
N ILE A 110 -12.57 -14.70 -7.73
CA ILE A 110 -11.15 -14.37 -7.93
C ILE A 110 -10.28 -15.59 -7.56
N ALA A 111 -10.53 -16.23 -6.41
CA ALA A 111 -9.82 -17.39 -5.95
C ALA A 111 -9.92 -18.56 -6.95
N ARG A 112 -11.11 -18.83 -7.50
CA ARG A 112 -11.32 -19.82 -8.57
C ARG A 112 -10.54 -19.45 -9.85
N TRP A 113 -10.52 -18.17 -10.22
CA TRP A 113 -9.72 -17.71 -11.35
C TRP A 113 -8.21 -17.83 -11.11
N MET A 114 -7.77 -17.77 -9.87
CA MET A 114 -6.38 -18.07 -9.48
C MET A 114 -6.08 -19.57 -9.46
N GLY A 115 -7.12 -20.42 -9.52
CA GLY A 115 -7.00 -21.89 -9.54
C GLY A 115 -7.07 -22.56 -8.18
N ASP A 116 -7.31 -21.78 -7.12
CA ASP A 116 -7.36 -22.27 -5.75
C ASP A 116 -8.46 -21.54 -4.94
N ALA A 117 -9.61 -22.22 -4.79
CA ALA A 117 -10.77 -21.64 -4.11
C ALA A 117 -10.52 -21.35 -2.61
N GLN A 118 -9.55 -22.01 -1.99
CA GLN A 118 -9.21 -21.82 -0.57
C GLN A 118 -8.51 -20.46 -0.28
N LEU A 119 -8.09 -19.73 -1.32
CA LEU A 119 -7.55 -18.38 -1.21
C LEU A 119 -8.60 -17.30 -0.90
N ALA A 120 -9.91 -17.61 -1.02
CA ALA A 120 -10.98 -16.64 -0.85
C ALA A 120 -10.95 -15.87 0.51
N PRO A 121 -10.68 -16.50 1.67
CA PRO A 121 -10.57 -15.77 2.94
C PRO A 121 -9.43 -14.73 2.93
N LEU A 122 -8.29 -15.05 2.31
CA LEU A 122 -7.16 -14.12 2.21
C LEU A 122 -7.55 -12.88 1.37
N ILE A 123 -8.24 -13.09 0.24
CA ILE A 123 -8.71 -12.01 -0.65
C ILE A 123 -9.67 -11.08 0.10
N ARG A 124 -10.59 -11.63 0.92
CA ARG A 124 -11.50 -10.82 1.73
C ARG A 124 -10.74 -9.93 2.72
N VAL A 125 -9.76 -10.50 3.41
CA VAL A 125 -8.91 -9.73 4.35
C VAL A 125 -8.18 -8.60 3.64
N VAL A 126 -7.58 -8.87 2.48
CA VAL A 126 -6.89 -7.84 1.69
C VAL A 126 -7.85 -6.75 1.22
N GLY A 127 -9.09 -7.10 0.87
CA GLY A 127 -10.13 -6.14 0.51
C GLY A 127 -10.39 -5.10 1.60
N CYS A 128 -10.31 -5.47 2.90
CA CYS A 128 -10.50 -4.55 4.02
C CYS A 128 -9.53 -3.36 4.01
N MET A 129 -8.36 -3.50 3.39
CA MET A 129 -7.40 -2.39 3.26
C MET A 129 -7.94 -1.25 2.38
N GLY A 130 -8.87 -1.54 1.46
CA GLY A 130 -9.56 -0.51 0.67
C GLY A 130 -10.24 0.55 1.53
N LEU A 131 -10.71 0.19 2.72
CA LEU A 131 -11.40 1.12 3.63
C LEU A 131 -10.44 2.14 4.28
N THR A 132 -9.17 1.80 4.43
CA THR A 132 -8.14 2.71 4.99
C THR A 132 -7.48 3.58 3.92
N LEU A 133 -7.60 3.20 2.64
CA LEU A 133 -6.99 3.88 1.51
C LEU A 133 -7.22 5.40 1.47
N PRO A 134 -8.48 5.90 1.58
CA PRO A 134 -8.74 7.34 1.47
C PRO A 134 -8.06 8.13 2.59
N LEU A 135 -8.06 7.61 3.81
CA LEU A 135 -7.46 8.28 4.96
C LEU A 135 -5.93 8.34 4.85
N LEU A 136 -5.31 7.24 4.43
CA LEU A 136 -3.87 7.17 4.26
C LEU A 136 -3.39 7.99 3.06
N ALA A 137 -4.05 7.87 1.90
CA ALA A 137 -3.65 8.60 0.71
C ALA A 137 -3.81 10.12 0.89
N VAL A 138 -4.97 10.56 1.40
CA VAL A 138 -5.23 11.99 1.62
C VAL A 138 -4.42 12.54 2.77
N GLY A 139 -4.33 11.83 3.90
CA GLY A 139 -3.57 12.29 5.06
C GLY A 139 -2.09 12.44 4.74
N ARG A 140 -1.46 11.44 4.15
CA ARG A 140 -0.05 11.50 3.72
C ARG A 140 0.17 12.55 2.64
N GLY A 141 -0.73 12.63 1.64
CA GLY A 141 -0.66 13.63 0.59
C GLY A 141 -0.80 15.06 1.12
N TYR A 142 -1.69 15.28 2.10
CA TYR A 142 -1.80 16.57 2.79
C TYR A 142 -0.49 16.99 3.47
N PHE A 143 0.13 16.08 4.24
CA PHE A 143 1.41 16.36 4.90
C PHE A 143 2.53 16.59 3.89
N GLN A 144 2.62 15.81 2.82
CA GLN A 144 3.59 16.00 1.74
C GLN A 144 3.40 17.36 1.04
N ALA A 145 2.17 17.76 0.76
CA ALA A 145 1.85 19.04 0.15
C ALA A 145 2.20 20.25 1.04
N ASN A 146 2.25 20.04 2.37
CA ASN A 146 2.67 21.04 3.34
C ASN A 146 4.17 20.94 3.70
N TYR A 147 4.93 20.13 2.98
CA TYR A 147 6.36 19.86 3.26
C TYR A 147 6.62 19.27 4.65
N SER A 148 5.63 18.65 5.27
CA SER A 148 5.69 18.00 6.57
C SER A 148 5.90 16.50 6.37
N MET A 149 7.11 16.11 5.95
CA MET A 149 7.41 14.74 5.52
C MET A 149 7.56 13.77 6.69
N VAL A 150 7.82 14.30 7.90
CA VAL A 150 8.09 13.49 9.10
C VAL A 150 6.87 12.64 9.48
N GLU A 151 5.66 13.21 9.44
CA GLU A 151 4.42 12.53 9.76
C GLU A 151 4.15 11.39 8.77
N THR A 152 4.37 11.64 7.49
CA THR A 152 4.28 10.62 6.44
C THR A 152 5.29 9.51 6.69
N ALA A 153 6.55 9.86 6.97
CA ALA A 153 7.62 8.90 7.21
C ALA A 153 7.32 7.99 8.41
N TRP A 154 6.91 8.57 9.56
CA TRP A 154 6.53 7.81 10.74
C TRP A 154 5.35 6.88 10.47
N SER A 155 4.32 7.36 9.76
CA SER A 155 3.17 6.50 9.43
C SER A 155 3.59 5.31 8.58
N GLN A 156 4.52 5.48 7.63
CA GLN A 156 5.05 4.40 6.79
C GLN A 156 5.85 3.38 7.60
N VAL A 157 6.74 3.85 8.47
CA VAL A 157 7.58 2.96 9.29
C VAL A 157 6.71 2.17 10.27
N VAL A 158 5.79 2.83 10.97
CA VAL A 158 4.87 2.17 11.92
C VAL A 158 3.99 1.13 11.20
N GLU A 159 3.45 1.48 10.04
CA GLU A 159 2.69 0.52 9.20
C GLU A 159 3.48 -0.74 8.93
N GLN A 160 4.74 -0.61 8.51
CA GLN A 160 5.58 -1.76 8.18
C GLN A 160 5.97 -2.56 9.41
N VAL A 161 6.34 -1.90 10.51
CA VAL A 161 6.70 -2.59 11.77
C VAL A 161 5.51 -3.39 12.29
N VAL A 162 4.33 -2.79 12.38
CA VAL A 162 3.12 -3.49 12.86
C VAL A 162 2.77 -4.65 11.92
N ARG A 163 2.80 -4.44 10.61
CA ARG A 163 2.54 -5.49 9.63
C ARG A 163 3.48 -6.68 9.80
N VAL A 164 4.79 -6.42 9.85
CA VAL A 164 5.81 -7.45 9.96
C VAL A 164 5.68 -8.19 11.30
N ALA A 165 5.46 -7.46 12.39
CA ALA A 165 5.25 -8.04 13.70
C ALA A 165 4.06 -9.02 13.73
N VAL A 166 2.91 -8.61 13.15
CA VAL A 166 1.73 -9.46 13.05
C VAL A 166 2.00 -10.70 12.19
N ILE A 167 2.64 -10.54 11.03
CA ILE A 167 2.94 -11.67 10.13
C ILE A 167 3.82 -12.71 10.84
N ILE A 168 4.89 -12.29 11.49
CA ILE A 168 5.81 -13.20 12.17
C ILE A 168 5.15 -13.82 13.39
N LEU A 169 4.41 -13.03 14.19
CA LEU A 169 3.66 -13.56 15.34
C LEU A 169 2.68 -14.64 14.90
N VAL A 170 1.89 -14.37 13.86
CA VAL A 170 0.94 -15.35 13.30
C VAL A 170 1.66 -16.60 12.83
N ALA A 171 2.80 -16.47 12.13
CA ALA A 171 3.57 -17.64 11.67
C ALA A 171 4.06 -18.50 12.84
N VAL A 172 4.59 -17.88 13.89
CA VAL A 172 5.05 -18.60 15.10
C VAL A 172 3.90 -19.31 15.80
N VAL A 173 2.76 -18.63 16.00
CA VAL A 173 1.56 -19.22 16.62
C VAL A 173 1.02 -20.36 15.76
N ALA A 174 0.94 -20.17 14.45
CA ALA A 174 0.42 -21.16 13.51
C ALA A 174 1.24 -22.45 13.51
N VAL A 175 2.57 -22.35 13.54
CA VAL A 175 3.46 -23.52 13.65
C VAL A 175 3.23 -24.29 14.96
N ARG A 176 3.17 -23.55 16.09
CA ARG A 176 2.95 -24.17 17.40
C ARG A 176 1.57 -24.82 17.55
N ALA A 177 0.55 -24.20 16.92
CA ALA A 177 -0.84 -24.68 16.99
C ALA A 177 -1.23 -25.58 15.80
N SER A 178 -0.29 -25.97 14.95
CA SER A 178 -0.51 -26.82 13.76
C SER A 178 -1.65 -26.34 12.86
N TRP A 179 -1.70 -25.03 12.57
CA TRP A 179 -2.72 -24.46 11.69
C TRP A 179 -2.51 -24.90 10.23
N SER A 180 -3.60 -24.97 9.48
CA SER A 180 -3.49 -25.17 8.02
C SER A 180 -2.81 -23.98 7.36
N HIS A 181 -2.17 -24.20 6.20
CA HIS A 181 -1.48 -23.14 5.43
C HIS A 181 -2.41 -21.99 5.08
N TYR A 182 -3.66 -22.26 4.71
CA TYR A 182 -4.67 -21.26 4.36
C TYR A 182 -5.12 -20.43 5.57
N ARG A 183 -5.31 -21.06 6.73
CA ARG A 183 -5.59 -20.33 7.98
C ARG A 183 -4.43 -19.43 8.35
N THR A 184 -3.22 -19.94 8.28
CA THR A 184 -2.00 -19.18 8.54
C THR A 184 -1.86 -17.99 7.61
N GLY A 185 -2.03 -18.20 6.29
CA GLY A 185 -1.98 -17.14 5.29
C GLY A 185 -3.06 -16.08 5.52
N THR A 186 -4.31 -16.50 5.84
CA THR A 186 -5.41 -15.57 6.12
C THR A 186 -5.09 -14.65 7.28
N TRP A 187 -4.64 -15.21 8.41
CA TRP A 187 -4.27 -14.42 9.59
C TRP A 187 -3.01 -13.58 9.35
N ALA A 188 -2.03 -14.08 8.60
CA ALA A 188 -0.85 -13.30 8.23
C ALA A 188 -1.20 -12.06 7.38
N MET A 189 -2.20 -12.16 6.48
CA MET A 189 -2.68 -11.02 5.69
C MET A 189 -3.36 -9.94 6.53
N THR A 190 -3.88 -10.26 7.72
CA THR A 190 -4.42 -9.23 8.64
C THR A 190 -3.33 -8.25 9.10
N GLY A 191 -2.06 -8.63 9.03
CA GLY A 191 -0.95 -7.73 9.30
C GLY A 191 -0.99 -6.45 8.45
N GLY A 192 -1.42 -6.56 7.19
CA GLY A 192 -1.64 -5.38 6.34
C GLY A 192 -2.75 -4.47 6.86
N VAL A 193 -3.84 -5.04 7.34
CA VAL A 193 -4.99 -4.27 7.89
C VAL A 193 -4.57 -3.58 9.20
N PHE A 194 -3.95 -4.31 10.13
CA PHE A 194 -3.46 -3.72 11.40
C PHE A 194 -2.40 -2.66 11.17
N GLY A 195 -1.48 -2.88 10.21
CA GLY A 195 -0.50 -1.87 9.82
C GLY A 195 -1.17 -0.60 9.28
N ALA A 196 -2.14 -0.74 8.37
CA ALA A 196 -2.87 0.39 7.81
C ALA A 196 -3.70 1.15 8.87
N VAL A 197 -4.31 0.45 9.83
CA VAL A 197 -5.01 1.07 10.97
C VAL A 197 -4.04 1.84 11.84
N ALA A 198 -2.89 1.25 12.21
CA ALA A 198 -1.87 1.92 13.00
C ALA A 198 -1.34 3.20 12.30
N ALA A 199 -1.08 3.11 11.00
CA ALA A 199 -0.69 4.28 10.19
C ALA A 199 -1.76 5.36 10.16
N THR A 200 -3.04 4.97 10.06
CA THR A 200 -4.17 5.89 10.08
C THR A 200 -4.26 6.63 11.42
N ILE A 201 -4.01 5.92 12.54
CA ILE A 201 -3.97 6.52 13.88
C ILE A 201 -2.84 7.56 13.97
N ILE A 202 -1.64 7.26 13.45
CA ILE A 202 -0.52 8.21 13.42
C ILE A 202 -0.87 9.46 12.62
N ILE A 203 -1.39 9.29 11.41
CA ILE A 203 -1.78 10.41 10.53
C ILE A 203 -2.90 11.24 11.17
N GLY A 204 -3.93 10.60 11.71
CA GLY A 204 -5.05 11.26 12.39
C GLY A 204 -4.60 12.04 13.64
N GLY A 205 -3.77 11.44 14.46
CA GLY A 205 -3.18 12.09 15.65
C GLY A 205 -2.33 13.29 15.28
N SER A 206 -1.51 13.19 14.24
CA SER A 206 -0.70 14.31 13.73
C SER A 206 -1.59 15.46 13.21
N TRP A 207 -2.66 15.13 12.53
CA TRP A 207 -3.62 16.13 12.02
C TRP A 207 -4.38 16.84 13.14
N LEU A 208 -4.80 16.12 14.19
CA LEU A 208 -5.43 16.72 15.37
C LEU A 208 -4.49 17.68 16.10
N ARG A 209 -3.21 17.30 16.26
CA ARG A 209 -2.19 18.17 16.88
C ARG A 209 -1.98 19.48 16.11
N GLN A 210 -1.97 19.44 14.78
CA GLN A 210 -1.81 20.66 13.95
C GLN A 210 -3.03 21.58 14.00
N ARG A 211 -4.24 21.07 14.25
CA ARG A 211 -5.44 21.89 14.43
C ARG A 211 -5.39 22.77 15.66
N HIS A 212 -4.65 22.38 16.70
CA HIS A 212 -4.52 23.13 17.93
C HIS A 212 -3.44 24.23 17.88
N THR A 213 -2.62 24.28 16.83
CA THR A 213 -1.76 25.44 16.58
C THR A 213 -2.60 26.52 15.88
N PRO A 214 -2.78 27.73 16.50
CA PRO A 214 -3.56 28.80 15.87
C PRO A 214 -2.84 29.25 14.60
N SER A 215 -3.23 28.73 13.45
CA SER A 215 -2.90 29.39 12.20
C SER A 215 -3.80 30.61 12.10
N THR A 216 -3.19 31.79 12.31
CA THR A 216 -3.77 33.10 12.08
C THR A 216 -4.56 33.10 10.77
N GLY A 217 -5.89 33.31 10.87
CA GLY A 217 -6.69 33.77 9.74
C GLY A 217 -7.43 32.69 8.95
N ILE A 218 -8.19 31.82 9.59
CA ILE A 218 -9.34 31.21 8.89
C ILE A 218 -10.50 32.19 9.00
N ASN A 219 -10.49 33.21 8.15
CA ASN A 219 -11.73 33.89 7.80
C ASN A 219 -12.64 32.84 7.18
N ARG A 220 -13.75 32.53 7.86
CA ARG A 220 -14.91 31.87 7.28
C ARG A 220 -15.45 32.77 6.16
N VAL A 221 -14.85 32.68 5.01
CA VAL A 221 -15.50 33.15 3.80
C VAL A 221 -16.52 32.07 3.45
N LEU A 222 -17.74 32.30 3.92
CA LEU A 222 -18.94 31.69 3.37
C LEU A 222 -19.10 32.24 1.96
N GLY A 223 -18.43 31.61 0.98
CA GLY A 223 -18.47 32.10 -0.38
C GLY A 223 -18.10 30.98 -1.35
N HIS A 224 -19.07 30.66 -2.17
CA HIS A 224 -19.05 29.89 -3.42
C HIS A 224 -18.24 28.60 -3.43
N ASP A 225 -18.90 27.57 -3.90
CA ASP A 225 -18.38 26.21 -4.20
C ASP A 225 -17.36 26.27 -5.36
N ALA A 226 -16.21 26.89 -5.10
CA ALA A 226 -15.17 27.14 -6.10
C ALA A 226 -14.23 25.94 -6.35
N GLY A 227 -14.46 24.81 -5.70
CA GLY A 227 -13.66 23.59 -5.89
C GLY A 227 -14.00 22.87 -7.19
N PRO A 228 -13.07 22.06 -7.75
CA PRO A 228 -13.27 21.30 -8.96
C PRO A 228 -14.45 20.34 -8.83
N SER A 229 -15.21 20.13 -9.92
CA SER A 229 -16.40 19.25 -9.91
C SER A 229 -16.04 17.80 -9.54
N TRP A 230 -17.00 17.06 -8.98
CA TRP A 230 -16.82 15.63 -8.67
C TRP A 230 -16.41 14.80 -9.89
N ARG A 231 -17.02 15.08 -11.05
CA ARG A 231 -16.70 14.38 -12.30
C ARG A 231 -15.24 14.64 -12.73
N HIS A 232 -14.78 15.87 -12.60
CA HIS A 232 -13.39 16.22 -12.88
C HIS A 232 -12.41 15.48 -11.98
N LEU A 233 -12.67 15.45 -10.65
CA LEU A 233 -11.82 14.73 -9.69
C LEU A 233 -11.83 13.21 -9.91
N VAL A 234 -12.98 12.61 -10.23
CA VAL A 234 -13.04 11.18 -10.58
C VAL A 234 -12.21 10.90 -11.81
N TRP A 235 -12.38 11.72 -12.87
CA TRP A 235 -11.61 11.54 -14.11
C TRP A 235 -10.11 11.75 -13.89
N GLN A 236 -9.73 12.78 -13.16
CA GLN A 236 -8.34 13.04 -12.82
C GLN A 236 -7.74 11.93 -11.95
N THR A 237 -8.49 11.36 -11.01
CA THR A 237 -8.06 10.21 -10.21
C THR A 237 -7.85 8.97 -11.07
N LEU A 238 -8.73 8.72 -12.04
CA LEU A 238 -8.59 7.57 -12.96
C LEU A 238 -7.41 7.74 -13.91
N THR A 239 -7.22 8.91 -14.50
CA THR A 239 -6.17 9.15 -15.50
C THR A 239 -4.81 9.38 -14.84
N GLU A 240 -4.66 10.41 -14.02
CA GLU A 240 -3.37 10.77 -13.42
C GLU A 240 -3.03 9.86 -12.24
N GLY A 241 -3.98 9.65 -11.32
CA GLY A 241 -3.81 8.73 -10.18
C GLY A 241 -3.61 7.30 -10.63
N GLY A 242 -4.42 6.84 -11.61
CA GLY A 242 -4.29 5.52 -12.21
C GLY A 242 -2.94 5.30 -12.89
N ALA A 243 -2.44 6.28 -13.66
CA ALA A 243 -1.12 6.21 -14.28
C ALA A 243 0.01 6.08 -13.25
N LEU A 244 -0.07 6.84 -12.14
CA LEU A 244 0.90 6.73 -11.05
C LEU A 244 0.86 5.35 -10.37
N VAL A 245 -0.34 4.79 -10.18
CA VAL A 245 -0.49 3.42 -9.64
C VAL A 245 0.08 2.39 -10.59
N LEU A 246 -0.23 2.46 -11.89
CA LEU A 246 0.31 1.54 -12.89
C LEU A 246 1.84 1.58 -12.92
N TYR A 247 2.41 2.77 -12.93
CA TYR A 247 3.87 2.94 -12.90
C TYR A 247 4.49 2.34 -11.63
N ALA A 248 3.95 2.69 -10.46
CA ALA A 248 4.51 2.26 -9.17
C ALA A 248 4.27 0.78 -8.87
N ALA A 249 3.23 0.16 -9.44
CA ALA A 249 2.84 -1.22 -9.20
C ALA A 249 3.16 -2.18 -10.35
N ILE A 250 3.93 -1.76 -11.36
CA ILE A 250 4.16 -2.58 -12.57
C ILE A 250 4.67 -3.99 -12.25
N LEU A 251 5.62 -4.13 -11.32
CA LEU A 251 6.13 -5.44 -10.90
C LEU A 251 5.08 -6.26 -10.17
N LEU A 252 4.23 -5.62 -9.37
CA LEU A 252 3.14 -6.29 -8.66
C LEU A 252 2.06 -6.76 -9.63
N ILE A 253 1.83 -6.01 -10.71
CA ILE A 253 0.92 -6.42 -11.80
C ILE A 253 1.47 -7.65 -12.51
N LEU A 254 2.77 -7.69 -12.82
CA LEU A 254 3.41 -8.87 -13.40
C LEU A 254 3.31 -10.09 -12.45
N GLN A 255 3.59 -9.90 -11.16
CA GLN A 255 3.42 -10.94 -10.15
C GLN A 255 1.96 -11.40 -10.01
N LEU A 256 1.00 -10.49 -10.22
CA LEU A 256 -0.42 -10.84 -10.21
C LEU A 256 -0.76 -11.75 -11.40
N VAL A 257 -0.20 -11.49 -12.58
CA VAL A 257 -0.33 -12.39 -13.74
C VAL A 257 0.25 -13.77 -13.42
N ASP A 258 1.42 -13.84 -12.79
CA ASP A 258 2.03 -15.10 -12.33
C ASP A 258 1.11 -15.85 -11.35
N SER A 259 0.42 -15.14 -10.48
CA SER A 259 -0.53 -15.72 -9.52
C SER A 259 -1.76 -16.35 -10.20
N PHE A 260 -2.14 -15.86 -11.38
CA PHE A 260 -3.25 -16.43 -12.16
C PHE A 260 -2.82 -17.55 -13.11
N THR A 261 -1.54 -17.65 -13.46
CA THR A 261 -1.07 -18.48 -14.58
C THR A 261 -0.20 -19.65 -14.15
N VAL A 262 0.84 -19.42 -13.36
CA VAL A 262 1.92 -20.39 -13.13
C VAL A 262 1.42 -21.69 -12.46
N ALA A 263 0.72 -21.59 -11.32
CA ALA A 263 0.23 -22.77 -10.63
C ALA A 263 -0.75 -23.59 -11.50
N LYS A 264 -1.64 -22.89 -12.22
CA LYS A 264 -2.56 -23.55 -13.15
C LYS A 264 -1.87 -24.21 -14.33
N ALA A 265 -0.83 -23.59 -14.88
CA ALA A 265 -0.07 -24.18 -15.99
C ALA A 265 0.59 -25.49 -15.54
N LEU A 266 1.17 -25.52 -14.34
CA LEU A 266 1.74 -26.75 -13.76
C LEU A 266 0.69 -27.86 -13.62
N VAL A 267 -0.49 -27.53 -13.09
CA VAL A 267 -1.58 -28.52 -12.94
C VAL A 267 -2.07 -29.00 -14.31
N ARG A 268 -2.21 -28.12 -15.29
CA ARG A 268 -2.61 -28.47 -16.66
C ARG A 268 -1.59 -29.35 -17.38
N SER A 269 -0.31 -29.24 -17.04
CA SER A 269 0.75 -30.12 -17.58
C SER A 269 0.82 -31.49 -16.91
N GLY A 270 -0.13 -31.80 -16.03
CA GLY A 270 -0.23 -33.12 -15.36
C GLY A 270 0.45 -33.19 -13.99
N VAL A 271 0.97 -32.06 -13.47
CA VAL A 271 1.57 -32.03 -12.12
C VAL A 271 0.45 -32.09 -11.07
N PRO A 272 0.52 -32.98 -10.06
CA PRO A 272 -0.44 -33.01 -8.96
C PRO A 272 -0.52 -31.66 -8.23
N VAL A 273 -1.73 -31.24 -7.82
CA VAL A 273 -1.99 -29.92 -7.21
C VAL A 273 -1.03 -29.61 -6.07
N ALA A 274 -0.88 -30.53 -5.11
CA ALA A 274 0.01 -30.33 -3.95
C ALA A 274 1.48 -30.12 -4.36
N LEU A 275 1.93 -30.80 -5.42
CA LEU A 275 3.27 -30.61 -5.95
C LEU A 275 3.40 -29.28 -6.71
N ALA A 276 2.39 -28.87 -7.46
CA ALA A 276 2.35 -27.59 -8.16
C ALA A 276 2.41 -26.41 -7.18
N GLU A 277 1.68 -26.47 -6.07
CA GLU A 277 1.73 -25.48 -4.98
C GLU A 277 3.11 -25.40 -4.35
N ASN A 278 3.74 -26.54 -4.08
CA ASN A 278 5.09 -26.60 -3.52
C ASN A 278 6.13 -26.03 -4.49
N LEU A 279 6.09 -26.42 -5.77
CA LEU A 279 7.00 -25.90 -6.81
C LEU A 279 6.83 -24.40 -7.01
N LYS A 280 5.59 -23.91 -7.03
CA LYS A 280 5.31 -22.48 -7.10
C LYS A 280 5.84 -21.75 -5.86
N GLY A 281 5.71 -22.35 -4.67
CA GLY A 281 6.29 -21.80 -3.45
C GLY A 281 7.83 -21.71 -3.50
N ILE A 282 8.50 -22.69 -4.09
CA ILE A 282 9.95 -22.65 -4.33
C ILE A 282 10.30 -21.52 -5.31
N TYR A 283 9.58 -21.41 -6.42
CA TYR A 283 9.75 -20.31 -7.38
C TYR A 283 9.60 -18.95 -6.71
N ASP A 284 8.57 -18.78 -5.89
CA ASP A 284 8.27 -17.52 -5.20
C ASP A 284 9.34 -17.11 -4.17
N ARG A 285 10.15 -18.06 -3.66
CA ARG A 285 11.28 -17.76 -2.78
C ARG A 285 12.36 -16.89 -3.45
N GLY A 286 12.46 -16.94 -4.78
CA GLY A 286 13.36 -16.08 -5.55
C GLY A 286 12.90 -14.61 -5.61
N GLN A 287 11.61 -14.35 -5.51
CA GLN A 287 11.02 -13.01 -5.65
C GLN A 287 11.60 -11.95 -4.69
N PRO A 288 11.78 -12.23 -3.38
CA PRO A 288 12.41 -11.27 -2.46
C PRO A 288 13.82 -10.87 -2.86
N MET A 289 14.61 -11.78 -3.43
CA MET A 289 15.98 -11.50 -3.88
C MET A 289 15.98 -10.55 -5.07
N VAL A 290 15.09 -10.77 -6.05
CA VAL A 290 14.89 -9.86 -7.19
C VAL A 290 14.45 -8.47 -6.71
N GLN A 291 13.52 -8.41 -5.76
CA GLN A 291 13.07 -7.14 -5.19
C GLN A 291 14.17 -6.39 -4.44
N LEU A 292 15.01 -7.08 -3.67
CA LEU A 292 16.17 -6.46 -2.99
C LEU A 292 17.16 -5.89 -4.00
N GLY A 293 17.48 -6.64 -5.05
CA GLY A 293 18.33 -6.14 -6.15
C GLY A 293 17.78 -4.87 -6.78
N LEU A 294 16.46 -4.84 -7.02
CA LEU A 294 15.78 -3.66 -7.57
C LEU A 294 15.78 -2.45 -6.62
N VAL A 295 15.62 -2.68 -5.32
CA VAL A 295 15.70 -1.62 -4.29
C VAL A 295 17.10 -1.00 -4.29
N ILE A 296 18.15 -1.82 -4.35
CA ILE A 296 19.54 -1.35 -4.42
C ILE A 296 19.76 -0.57 -5.72
N ALA A 297 19.35 -1.11 -6.87
CA ALA A 297 19.49 -0.45 -8.17
C ALA A 297 18.76 0.91 -8.20
N THR A 298 17.54 0.99 -7.69
CA THR A 298 16.78 2.26 -7.62
C THR A 298 17.42 3.27 -6.67
N ALA A 299 17.96 2.84 -5.54
CA ALA A 299 18.66 3.70 -4.60
C ALA A 299 19.95 4.28 -5.23
N LEU A 300 20.72 3.45 -5.95
CA LEU A 300 21.92 3.88 -6.68
C LEU A 300 21.54 4.88 -7.79
N THR A 301 20.52 4.59 -8.58
CA THR A 301 20.07 5.49 -9.66
C THR A 301 19.66 6.87 -9.11
N GLN A 302 18.94 6.90 -7.98
CA GLN A 302 18.54 8.16 -7.35
C GLN A 302 19.73 8.95 -6.79
N SER A 303 20.81 8.28 -6.38
CA SER A 303 22.02 8.94 -5.89
C SER A 303 22.90 9.50 -7.03
N LEU A 304 22.76 8.97 -8.25
CA LEU A 304 23.51 9.38 -9.44
C LEU A 304 22.81 10.46 -10.26
N LEU A 305 21.51 10.68 -10.05
CA LEU A 305 20.79 11.78 -10.71
C LEU A 305 21.16 13.10 -10.02
N PRO A 306 21.73 14.07 -10.76
CA PRO A 306 22.00 15.40 -10.19
C PRO A 306 20.68 16.05 -9.76
N PRO A 307 20.71 16.89 -8.70
CA PRO A 307 19.55 17.60 -8.19
C PRO A 307 18.97 18.61 -9.18
#